data_ae5b516f6c9dee2b5bfbfb16cc59f15b
#
_entry.id   ae5b516f6c9dee2b5bfbfb16cc59f15b
#
_cell.length_a   1.000
_cell.length_b   1.000
_cell.length_c   1.000
_cell.angle_alpha   90.00
_cell.angle_beta   90.00
_cell.angle_gamma   90.00
#
_symmetry.space_group_name_H-M   'P 1'
#
loop_
_entity.id
_entity.type
_entity.pdbx_description
1 polymer ?
#
loop_
_entity_poly.entity_id
_entity_poly.type
_entity_poly.pdbx_seq_one_letter_code
_entity_poly.pdbx_strand_id
1 'polypeptide(L)'
;MTFLAQRSRLSPATILVLAAVALAGCASSGPERGKSGQAELVTESDQTSAQRKVEIRMQLAVGYFEQRQYTFALDQVKLALVADPNHADAYGMRGLIYQQMGEQGLAEDNFVRARKLAPDNADLANNYGSFLCQAGRVAEALPLFDAALANRAYRSPAPAANNAGSCALKIKDYASAERYLLQALQLTPDLPATNANLARVYFEKRDYVRANFFITRLNKVAKMESLTADVLWLAIKVQHKLGDTGAESGWATQLRRHHPGSTEYAAYQRGAFDE
;
A
#
# COMPACT_ATOMS: atom_id res chain seq x y z
N MET A 1 54.26 -23.08 -40.10
CA MET A 1 54.75 -21.69 -40.16
C MET A 1 55.04 -21.26 -38.73
N THR A 2 56.28 -21.27 -38.38
CA THR A 2 56.89 -21.07 -37.05
C THR A 2 57.15 -19.58 -36.84
N PHE A 3 56.55 -18.92 -35.85
CA PHE A 3 56.93 -17.56 -35.46
C PHE A 3 57.83 -17.62 -34.21
N LEU A 4 59.06 -17.22 -34.40
CA LEU A 4 60.09 -17.09 -33.41
C LEU A 4 59.80 -15.93 -32.43
N ALA A 5 59.81 -16.21 -31.16
CA ALA A 5 59.72 -15.22 -30.07
C ALA A 5 61.11 -14.60 -29.85
N GLN A 6 61.24 -13.31 -30.11
CA GLN A 6 62.41 -12.51 -29.89
C GLN A 6 62.44 -12.01 -28.43
N ARG A 7 63.28 -12.56 -27.60
CA ARG A 7 63.57 -12.10 -26.21
C ARG A 7 64.56 -10.98 -26.25
N SER A 8 64.14 -9.75 -26.01
CA SER A 8 65.02 -8.60 -25.76
C SER A 8 65.56 -8.68 -24.32
N ARG A 9 66.87 -8.86 -24.17
CA ARG A 9 67.57 -8.80 -22.88
C ARG A 9 67.87 -7.31 -22.56
N LEU A 10 67.26 -6.80 -21.50
CA LEU A 10 67.59 -5.50 -20.94
C LEU A 10 68.90 -5.62 -20.11
N SER A 11 69.84 -4.64 -20.29
CA SER A 11 71.11 -4.64 -19.60
C SER A 11 70.96 -4.20 -18.13
N PRO A 12 71.88 -4.64 -17.23
CA PRO A 12 71.77 -4.32 -15.80
C PRO A 12 71.87 -2.81 -15.46
N ALA A 13 72.36 -1.99 -16.36
CA ALA A 13 72.41 -0.53 -16.17
C ALA A 13 71.07 0.18 -16.30
N THR A 14 70.11 -0.42 -17.02
CA THR A 14 68.73 0.14 -17.19
C THR A 14 67.84 -0.15 -16.00
N ILE A 15 68.14 -1.16 -15.22
CA ILE A 15 67.35 -1.52 -14.01
C ILE A 15 67.67 -0.59 -12.84
N LEU A 16 68.90 -0.03 -12.77
CA LEU A 16 69.30 0.83 -11.65
C LEU A 16 68.70 2.26 -11.76
N VAL A 17 68.40 2.75 -12.98
CA VAL A 17 67.79 4.07 -13.21
C VAL A 17 66.29 4.05 -12.94
N LEU A 18 65.64 2.92 -13.14
CA LEU A 18 64.19 2.77 -12.84
C LEU A 18 63.89 2.61 -11.33
N ALA A 19 64.86 2.15 -10.54
CA ALA A 19 64.68 2.02 -9.08
C ALA A 19 64.84 3.34 -8.32
N ALA A 20 65.56 4.35 -8.91
CA ALA A 20 65.79 5.63 -8.26
C ALA A 20 64.60 6.64 -8.42
N VAL A 21 63.70 6.42 -9.40
CA VAL A 21 62.55 7.31 -9.63
C VAL A 21 61.32 6.91 -8.74
N ALA A 22 61.33 5.73 -8.16
CA ALA A 22 60.23 5.24 -7.33
C ALA A 22 60.25 5.74 -5.87
N LEU A 23 61.28 6.46 -5.43
CA LEU A 23 61.45 6.93 -4.04
C LEU A 23 61.23 8.41 -3.80
N ALA A 24 60.91 9.19 -4.85
CA ALA A 24 60.65 10.64 -4.75
C ALA A 24 59.18 11.07 -4.77
N GLY A 25 58.26 10.11 -4.60
CA GLY A 25 56.83 10.33 -4.78
C GLY A 25 55.94 10.33 -3.51
N CYS A 26 56.44 10.75 -2.37
CA CYS A 26 55.63 10.84 -1.15
C CYS A 26 55.82 12.15 -0.40
N ALA A 27 55.40 13.28 -1.02
CA ALA A 27 55.06 14.51 -0.29
C ALA A 27 54.33 15.45 -1.25
N SER A 28 53.08 15.14 -1.60
CA SER A 28 52.13 16.11 -2.05
C SER A 28 50.90 16.02 -1.14
N SER A 29 50.71 17.06 -0.33
CA SER A 29 49.47 17.36 0.37
C SER A 29 48.32 17.38 -0.64
N GLY A 30 47.67 16.26 -0.84
CA GLY A 30 46.44 16.17 -1.60
C GLY A 30 45.29 16.85 -0.83
N PRO A 31 44.38 17.51 -1.54
CA PRO A 31 43.20 18.09 -0.90
C PRO A 31 42.44 16.97 -0.14
N GLU A 32 42.00 17.29 1.05
CA GLU A 32 41.14 16.43 1.83
C GLU A 32 40.01 15.90 0.93
N ARG A 33 40.04 14.60 0.64
CA ARG A 33 38.89 13.90 0.11
C ARG A 33 37.82 14.07 1.17
N GLY A 34 36.87 14.98 0.88
CA GLY A 34 35.64 15.04 1.62
C GLY A 34 35.15 13.61 1.87
N LYS A 35 34.97 13.27 3.14
CA LYS A 35 34.30 12.05 3.55
C LYS A 35 32.97 12.04 2.82
N SER A 36 32.87 11.30 1.70
CA SER A 36 31.60 10.86 1.20
C SER A 36 30.97 10.11 2.36
N GLY A 37 30.04 10.74 3.06
CA GLY A 37 29.33 10.12 4.15
C GLY A 37 28.58 8.93 3.58
N GLN A 38 29.23 7.75 3.61
CA GLN A 38 28.48 6.52 3.58
C GLN A 38 27.61 6.59 4.82
N ALA A 39 26.29 6.74 4.60
CA ALA A 39 25.33 6.66 5.68
C ALA A 39 25.60 5.31 6.37
N GLU A 40 26.06 5.36 7.60
CA GLU A 40 26.29 4.19 8.41
C GLU A 40 24.97 3.44 8.51
N LEU A 41 24.99 2.13 8.23
CA LEU A 41 23.77 1.31 8.29
C LEU A 41 23.34 1.25 9.75
N VAL A 42 22.21 1.88 10.05
CA VAL A 42 21.60 1.85 11.38
C VAL A 42 21.13 0.42 11.67
N THR A 43 21.62 -0.15 12.76
CA THR A 43 21.26 -1.49 13.24
C THR A 43 20.47 -1.41 14.55
N GLU A 44 19.91 -2.54 15.01
CA GLU A 44 19.19 -2.58 16.30
C GLU A 44 20.05 -2.14 17.51
N SER A 45 21.37 -2.33 17.42
CA SER A 45 22.30 -1.92 18.45
C SER A 45 22.48 -0.39 18.56
N ASP A 46 22.14 0.34 17.49
CA ASP A 46 22.26 1.80 17.43
C ASP A 46 21.01 2.53 17.98
N GLN A 47 19.96 1.77 18.27
CA GLN A 47 18.72 2.33 18.81
C GLN A 47 18.88 2.80 20.25
N THR A 48 18.39 4.00 20.53
CA THR A 48 18.28 4.48 21.92
C THR A 48 17.23 3.66 22.68
N SER A 49 17.33 3.67 24.02
CA SER A 49 16.33 3.00 24.88
C SER A 49 14.92 3.53 24.65
N ALA A 50 14.77 4.81 24.30
CA ALA A 50 13.48 5.44 23.97
C ALA A 50 12.94 4.89 22.63
N GLN A 51 13.74 4.86 21.58
CA GLN A 51 13.35 4.31 20.28
C GLN A 51 12.90 2.85 20.38
N ARG A 52 13.66 2.03 21.10
CA ARG A 52 13.27 0.62 21.32
C ARG A 52 11.96 0.50 22.11
N LYS A 53 11.72 1.36 23.12
CA LYS A 53 10.43 1.40 23.82
C LYS A 53 9.28 1.75 22.88
N VAL A 54 9.44 2.76 22.02
CA VAL A 54 8.43 3.16 21.03
C VAL A 54 8.12 1.99 20.10
N GLU A 55 9.15 1.35 19.54
CA GLU A 55 8.97 0.22 18.60
C GLU A 55 8.17 -0.92 19.23
N ILE A 56 8.56 -1.37 20.44
CA ILE A 56 7.84 -2.44 21.16
C ILE A 56 6.38 -2.02 21.42
N ARG A 57 6.13 -0.77 21.84
CA ARG A 57 4.77 -0.29 22.10
C ARG A 57 3.94 -0.21 20.83
N MET A 58 4.52 0.20 19.72
CA MET A 58 3.85 0.23 18.42
C MET A 58 3.52 -1.17 17.91
N GLN A 59 4.43 -2.15 18.03
CA GLN A 59 4.15 -3.54 17.67
C GLN A 59 2.99 -4.12 18.49
N LEU A 60 2.96 -3.86 19.82
CA LEU A 60 1.85 -4.26 20.69
C LEU A 60 0.53 -3.58 20.27
N ALA A 61 0.59 -2.28 19.94
CA ALA A 61 -0.59 -1.54 19.49
C ALA A 61 -1.18 -2.13 18.22
N VAL A 62 -0.35 -2.48 17.23
CA VAL A 62 -0.78 -3.15 16.00
C VAL A 62 -1.43 -4.49 16.32
N GLY A 63 -0.80 -5.33 17.14
CA GLY A 63 -1.33 -6.64 17.51
C GLY A 63 -2.69 -6.56 18.21
N TYR A 64 -2.87 -5.62 19.15
CA TYR A 64 -4.16 -5.38 19.80
C TYR A 64 -5.22 -4.82 18.83
N PHE A 65 -4.81 -3.94 17.91
CA PHE A 65 -5.71 -3.39 16.89
C PHE A 65 -6.26 -4.47 15.96
N GLU A 66 -5.40 -5.38 15.48
CA GLU A 66 -5.79 -6.51 14.63
C GLU A 66 -6.79 -7.44 15.36
N GLN A 67 -6.64 -7.60 16.69
CA GLN A 67 -7.57 -8.34 17.53
C GLN A 67 -8.83 -7.53 17.89
N ARG A 68 -9.00 -6.32 17.37
CA ARG A 68 -10.10 -5.39 17.69
C ARG A 68 -10.16 -4.96 19.15
N GLN A 69 -9.04 -5.09 19.87
CA GLN A 69 -8.90 -4.67 21.27
C GLN A 69 -8.46 -3.20 21.33
N TYR A 70 -9.31 -2.30 20.86
CA TYR A 70 -8.97 -0.91 20.59
C TYR A 70 -8.51 -0.13 21.82
N THR A 71 -9.09 -0.39 23.00
CA THR A 71 -8.67 0.27 24.26
C THR A 71 -7.22 -0.10 24.61
N PHE A 72 -6.85 -1.38 24.53
CA PHE A 72 -5.48 -1.83 24.79
C PHE A 72 -4.51 -1.28 23.74
N ALA A 73 -4.90 -1.26 22.45
CA ALA A 73 -4.12 -0.62 21.41
C ALA A 73 -3.86 0.87 21.72
N LEU A 74 -4.90 1.60 22.13
CA LEU A 74 -4.80 3.01 22.48
C LEU A 74 -3.83 3.25 23.65
N ASP A 75 -3.85 2.41 24.67
CA ASP A 75 -2.94 2.53 25.80
C ASP A 75 -1.47 2.31 25.40
N GLN A 76 -1.20 1.34 24.48
CA GLN A 76 0.15 1.16 23.98
C GLN A 76 0.62 2.36 23.16
N VAL A 77 -0.24 2.95 22.31
CA VAL A 77 0.10 4.16 21.55
C VAL A 77 0.37 5.35 22.48
N LYS A 78 -0.42 5.52 23.55
CA LYS A 78 -0.16 6.58 24.55
C LYS A 78 1.21 6.40 25.17
N LEU A 79 1.60 5.17 25.54
CA LEU A 79 2.91 4.88 26.11
C LEU A 79 4.06 5.11 25.09
N ALA A 80 3.83 4.82 23.81
CA ALA A 80 4.78 5.17 22.74
C ALA A 80 4.98 6.69 22.66
N LEU A 81 3.90 7.47 22.69
CA LEU A 81 3.95 8.94 22.63
C LEU A 81 4.51 9.59 23.91
N VAL A 82 4.50 8.90 25.05
CA VAL A 82 5.24 9.33 26.25
C VAL A 82 6.74 9.19 26.02
N ALA A 83 7.19 8.14 25.35
CA ALA A 83 8.60 7.91 25.05
C ALA A 83 9.12 8.81 23.91
N ASP A 84 8.29 9.06 22.88
CA ASP A 84 8.56 9.99 21.78
C ASP A 84 7.30 10.79 21.41
N PRO A 85 7.16 12.03 21.93
CA PRO A 85 6.01 12.90 21.67
C PRO A 85 5.85 13.35 20.22
N ASN A 86 6.84 13.13 19.36
CA ASN A 86 6.82 13.52 17.96
C ASN A 86 6.82 12.33 16.99
N HIS A 87 6.53 11.13 17.48
CA HIS A 87 6.47 9.93 16.64
C HIS A 87 5.25 9.96 15.72
N ALA A 88 5.46 10.25 14.44
CA ALA A 88 4.40 10.44 13.45
C ALA A 88 3.50 9.20 13.29
N ASP A 89 4.08 8.00 13.20
CA ASP A 89 3.32 6.76 13.00
C ASP A 89 2.47 6.42 14.24
N ALA A 90 2.88 6.84 15.45
CA ALA A 90 2.05 6.66 16.64
C ALA A 90 0.80 7.54 16.59
N TYR A 91 0.90 8.77 16.09
CA TYR A 91 -0.29 9.58 15.82
C TYR A 91 -1.16 8.95 14.71
N GLY A 92 -0.58 8.46 13.65
CA GLY A 92 -1.31 7.74 12.59
C GLY A 92 -2.09 6.54 13.14
N MET A 93 -1.43 5.70 13.94
CA MET A 93 -2.05 4.55 14.60
C MET A 93 -3.15 4.97 15.59
N ARG A 94 -2.95 6.03 16.35
CA ARG A 94 -3.98 6.59 17.25
C ARG A 94 -5.18 7.10 16.46
N GLY A 95 -4.97 7.69 15.29
CA GLY A 95 -6.03 8.08 14.35
C GLY A 95 -6.87 6.88 13.91
N LEU A 96 -6.21 5.79 13.48
CA LEU A 96 -6.90 4.55 13.11
C LEU A 96 -7.71 3.95 14.26
N ILE A 97 -7.15 3.94 15.47
CA ILE A 97 -7.82 3.43 16.66
C ILE A 97 -9.08 4.25 16.97
N TYR A 98 -8.97 5.58 17.02
CA TYR A 98 -10.12 6.45 17.25
C TYR A 98 -11.19 6.31 16.17
N GLN A 99 -10.80 6.15 14.91
CA GLN A 99 -11.73 5.88 13.81
C GLN A 99 -12.54 4.61 14.06
N GLN A 100 -11.89 3.51 14.52
CA GLN A 100 -12.58 2.25 14.84
C GLN A 100 -13.45 2.36 16.09
N MET A 101 -13.12 3.26 17.01
CA MET A 101 -13.93 3.55 18.19
C MET A 101 -15.10 4.52 17.91
N GLY A 102 -15.21 5.05 16.67
CA GLY A 102 -16.25 6.03 16.29
C GLY A 102 -15.94 7.49 16.65
N GLU A 103 -14.77 7.75 17.20
CA GLU A 103 -14.33 9.07 17.66
C GLU A 103 -13.73 9.90 16.50
N GLN A 104 -14.59 10.31 15.56
CA GLN A 104 -14.17 10.89 14.27
C GLN A 104 -13.32 12.17 14.43
N GLY A 105 -13.68 13.07 15.35
CA GLY A 105 -12.91 14.30 15.61
C GLY A 105 -11.50 14.00 16.12
N LEU A 106 -11.38 13.09 17.10
CA LEU A 106 -10.08 12.67 17.63
C LEU A 106 -9.26 11.93 16.57
N ALA A 107 -9.90 11.15 15.69
CA ALA A 107 -9.23 10.48 14.59
C ALA A 107 -8.61 11.51 13.63
N GLU A 108 -9.38 12.50 13.20
CA GLU A 108 -8.91 13.54 12.28
C GLU A 108 -7.75 14.35 12.87
N ASP A 109 -7.86 14.84 14.13
CA ASP A 109 -6.80 15.58 14.80
C ASP A 109 -5.48 14.81 14.80
N ASN A 110 -5.56 13.49 15.00
CA ASN A 110 -4.39 12.63 15.02
C ASN A 110 -3.80 12.40 13.61
N PHE A 111 -4.62 12.20 12.58
CA PHE A 111 -4.14 12.12 11.21
C PHE A 111 -3.49 13.42 10.75
N VAL A 112 -4.08 14.57 11.05
CA VAL A 112 -3.50 15.89 10.76
C VAL A 112 -2.16 16.05 11.46
N ARG A 113 -2.06 15.70 12.75
CA ARG A 113 -0.80 15.77 13.49
C ARG A 113 0.27 14.85 12.88
N ALA A 114 -0.09 13.59 12.54
CA ALA A 114 0.81 12.64 11.90
C ALA A 114 1.37 13.18 10.58
N ARG A 115 0.51 13.70 9.71
CA ARG A 115 0.89 14.32 8.44
C ARG A 115 1.76 15.56 8.59
N LYS A 116 1.54 16.36 9.64
CA LYS A 116 2.39 17.52 9.94
C LYS A 116 3.79 17.11 10.38
N LEU A 117 3.92 16.01 11.12
CA LEU A 117 5.22 15.49 11.59
C LEU A 117 6.01 14.79 10.48
N ALA A 118 5.34 14.08 9.57
CA ALA A 118 5.96 13.35 8.48
C ALA A 118 5.17 13.56 7.17
N PRO A 119 5.33 14.71 6.50
CA PRO A 119 4.55 15.06 5.31
C PRO A 119 4.77 14.13 4.12
N ASP A 120 5.94 13.51 4.00
CA ASP A 120 6.31 12.61 2.90
C ASP A 120 6.02 11.13 3.21
N ASN A 121 5.45 10.81 4.38
CA ASN A 121 5.11 9.44 4.73
C ASN A 121 3.85 8.99 3.97
N ALA A 122 4.05 8.05 3.03
CA ALA A 122 3.01 7.56 2.14
C ALA A 122 1.92 6.75 2.88
N ASP A 123 2.28 5.99 3.92
CA ASP A 123 1.31 5.23 4.72
C ASP A 123 0.36 6.17 5.46
N LEU A 124 0.90 7.25 6.05
CA LEU A 124 0.09 8.26 6.73
C LEU A 124 -0.81 9.02 5.76
N ALA A 125 -0.33 9.29 4.53
CA ALA A 125 -1.14 9.90 3.49
C ALA A 125 -2.30 8.97 3.08
N ASN A 126 -2.01 7.69 2.80
CA ASN A 126 -3.02 6.69 2.46
C ASN A 126 -4.06 6.52 3.58
N ASN A 127 -3.62 6.43 4.84
CA ASN A 127 -4.52 6.23 5.98
C ASN A 127 -5.44 7.43 6.19
N TYR A 128 -4.91 8.65 6.12
CA TYR A 128 -5.73 9.85 6.22
C TYR A 128 -6.67 10.02 5.02
N GLY A 129 -6.19 9.72 3.79
CA GLY A 129 -7.04 9.67 2.60
C GLY A 129 -8.20 8.68 2.75
N SER A 130 -7.94 7.49 3.30
CA SER A 130 -8.97 6.48 3.55
C SER A 130 -9.99 6.95 4.59
N PHE A 131 -9.55 7.62 5.65
CA PHE A 131 -10.42 8.24 6.65
C PHE A 131 -11.35 9.29 6.02
N LEU A 132 -10.78 10.25 5.28
CA LEU A 132 -11.56 11.30 4.61
C LEU A 132 -12.55 10.72 3.59
N CYS A 133 -12.12 9.70 2.84
CA CYS A 133 -13.00 9.00 1.91
C CYS A 133 -14.19 8.34 2.61
N GLN A 134 -13.99 7.72 3.77
CA GLN A 134 -15.07 7.14 4.56
C GLN A 134 -16.04 8.22 5.09
N ALA A 135 -15.51 9.38 5.45
CA ALA A 135 -16.29 10.56 5.84
C ALA A 135 -17.00 11.25 4.66
N GLY A 136 -16.88 10.73 3.42
CA GLY A 136 -17.49 11.33 2.22
C GLY A 136 -16.72 12.53 1.64
N ARG A 137 -15.57 12.89 2.21
CA ARG A 137 -14.74 14.03 1.81
C ARG A 137 -13.76 13.64 0.70
N VAL A 138 -14.34 13.16 -0.42
CA VAL A 138 -13.56 12.55 -1.53
C VAL A 138 -12.61 13.55 -2.17
N ALA A 139 -13.02 14.82 -2.34
CA ALA A 139 -12.16 15.85 -2.93
C ALA A 139 -10.88 16.11 -2.13
N GLU A 140 -10.91 15.91 -0.81
CA GLU A 140 -9.75 16.03 0.07
C GLU A 140 -8.95 14.73 0.16
N ALA A 141 -9.60 13.58 -0.03
CA ALA A 141 -8.97 12.27 0.05
C ALA A 141 -8.08 11.97 -1.18
N LEU A 142 -8.54 12.27 -2.40
CA LEU A 142 -7.82 11.91 -3.63
C LEU A 142 -6.40 12.49 -3.71
N PRO A 143 -6.14 13.77 -3.38
CA PRO A 143 -4.79 14.32 -3.36
C PRO A 143 -3.83 13.60 -2.38
N LEU A 144 -4.35 13.04 -1.28
CA LEU A 144 -3.55 12.29 -0.32
C LEU A 144 -3.13 10.93 -0.87
N PHE A 145 -4.03 10.25 -1.60
CA PHE A 145 -3.68 9.03 -2.31
C PHE A 145 -2.66 9.30 -3.43
N ASP A 146 -2.84 10.40 -4.17
CA ASP A 146 -1.86 10.79 -5.20
C ASP A 146 -0.48 11.05 -4.58
N ALA A 147 -0.41 11.75 -3.45
CA ALA A 147 0.83 11.97 -2.72
C ALA A 147 1.48 10.65 -2.27
N ALA A 148 0.68 9.70 -1.77
CA ALA A 148 1.18 8.38 -1.39
C ALA A 148 1.74 7.62 -2.61
N LEU A 149 1.03 7.63 -3.73
CA LEU A 149 1.41 6.92 -4.95
C LEU A 149 2.59 7.57 -5.69
N ALA A 150 2.84 8.85 -5.49
CA ALA A 150 4.00 9.56 -6.03
C ALA A 150 5.32 9.18 -5.32
N ASN A 151 5.24 8.66 -4.09
CA ASN A 151 6.41 8.23 -3.33
C ASN A 151 6.95 6.89 -3.85
N ARG A 152 8.10 6.92 -4.54
CA ARG A 152 8.73 5.71 -5.13
C ARG A 152 9.21 4.69 -4.10
N ALA A 153 9.41 5.09 -2.85
CA ALA A 153 9.81 4.21 -1.76
C ALA A 153 8.61 3.56 -1.05
N TYR A 154 7.38 3.87 -1.48
CA TYR A 154 6.17 3.33 -0.86
C TYR A 154 6.07 1.82 -1.08
N ARG A 155 5.97 1.07 0.03
CA ARG A 155 5.97 -0.40 -0.01
C ARG A 155 4.61 -1.02 -0.34
N SER A 156 3.53 -0.27 -0.19
CA SER A 156 2.16 -0.77 -0.37
C SER A 156 1.34 0.07 -1.38
N PRO A 157 1.85 0.32 -2.60
CA PRO A 157 1.16 1.19 -3.56
C PRO A 157 -0.13 0.57 -4.12
N ALA A 158 -0.23 -0.76 -4.25
CA ALA A 158 -1.42 -1.40 -4.82
C ALA A 158 -2.68 -1.21 -3.93
N PRO A 159 -2.64 -1.46 -2.60
CA PRO A 159 -3.75 -1.11 -1.72
C PRO A 159 -4.13 0.37 -1.78
N ALA A 160 -3.16 1.30 -1.82
CA ALA A 160 -3.46 2.73 -1.89
C ALA A 160 -4.15 3.12 -3.20
N ALA A 161 -3.69 2.59 -4.33
CA ALA A 161 -4.35 2.80 -5.63
C ALA A 161 -5.78 2.19 -5.64
N ASN A 162 -5.97 1.02 -5.04
CA ASN A 162 -7.31 0.45 -4.86
C ASN A 162 -8.20 1.34 -3.97
N ASN A 163 -7.67 1.89 -2.88
CA ASN A 163 -8.40 2.81 -2.00
C ASN A 163 -8.81 4.08 -2.74
N ALA A 164 -7.91 4.67 -3.53
CA ALA A 164 -8.20 5.83 -4.39
C ALA A 164 -9.31 5.52 -5.38
N GLY A 165 -9.23 4.37 -6.07
CA GLY A 165 -10.26 3.94 -7.01
C GLY A 165 -11.62 3.68 -6.37
N SER A 166 -11.64 3.01 -5.22
CA SER A 166 -12.85 2.81 -4.42
C SER A 166 -13.44 4.14 -3.94
N CYS A 167 -12.58 5.10 -3.60
CA CYS A 167 -13.02 6.43 -3.20
C CYS A 167 -13.67 7.21 -4.35
N ALA A 168 -13.05 7.20 -5.55
CA ALA A 168 -13.61 7.83 -6.74
C ALA A 168 -14.97 7.22 -7.14
N LEU A 169 -15.16 5.91 -6.94
CA LEU A 169 -16.45 5.23 -7.15
C LEU A 169 -17.58 5.83 -6.30
N LYS A 170 -17.32 6.29 -5.07
CA LYS A 170 -18.35 6.87 -4.21
C LYS A 170 -19.00 8.12 -4.80
N ILE A 171 -18.27 8.87 -5.59
CA ILE A 171 -18.78 10.07 -6.30
C ILE A 171 -19.10 9.79 -7.78
N LYS A 172 -19.12 8.51 -8.17
CA LYS A 172 -19.38 8.05 -9.54
C LYS A 172 -18.39 8.61 -10.57
N ASP A 173 -17.19 9.00 -10.15
CA ASP A 173 -16.08 9.32 -11.07
C ASP A 173 -15.46 8.04 -11.58
N TYR A 174 -16.16 7.41 -12.52
CA TYR A 174 -15.74 6.12 -13.10
C TYR A 174 -14.43 6.21 -13.88
N ALA A 175 -14.08 7.38 -14.42
CA ALA A 175 -12.83 7.58 -15.14
C ALA A 175 -11.63 7.53 -14.19
N SER A 176 -11.67 8.31 -13.11
CA SER A 176 -10.62 8.27 -12.08
C SER A 176 -10.58 6.92 -11.37
N ALA A 177 -11.74 6.32 -11.06
CA ALA A 177 -11.82 4.99 -10.46
C ALA A 177 -11.13 3.93 -11.33
N GLU A 178 -11.43 3.89 -12.63
CA GLU A 178 -10.81 2.96 -13.57
C GLU A 178 -9.29 3.15 -13.63
N ARG A 179 -8.81 4.39 -13.72
CA ARG A 179 -7.37 4.71 -13.78
C ARG A 179 -6.63 4.18 -12.55
N TYR A 180 -7.11 4.48 -11.34
CA TYR A 180 -6.48 4.03 -10.10
C TYR A 180 -6.54 2.51 -9.94
N LEU A 181 -7.68 1.90 -10.26
CA LEU A 181 -7.85 0.46 -10.13
C LEU A 181 -7.02 -0.32 -11.16
N LEU A 182 -6.84 0.19 -12.37
CA LEU A 182 -5.92 -0.40 -13.35
C LEU A 182 -4.47 -0.27 -12.88
N GLN A 183 -4.08 0.84 -12.24
CA GLN A 183 -2.78 0.97 -11.60
C GLN A 183 -2.60 -0.07 -10.48
N ALA A 184 -3.60 -0.26 -9.61
CA ALA A 184 -3.57 -1.29 -8.58
C ALA A 184 -3.44 -2.70 -9.18
N LEU A 185 -4.16 -2.98 -10.27
CA LEU A 185 -4.10 -4.26 -10.99
C LEU A 185 -2.72 -4.54 -11.59
N GLN A 186 -2.05 -3.52 -12.13
CA GLN A 186 -0.68 -3.66 -12.66
C GLN A 186 0.32 -3.98 -11.55
N LEU A 187 0.16 -3.38 -10.37
CA LEU A 187 1.03 -3.59 -9.22
C LEU A 187 0.80 -4.95 -8.55
N THR A 188 -0.46 -5.36 -8.42
CA THR A 188 -0.86 -6.63 -7.79
C THR A 188 -2.09 -7.20 -8.51
N PRO A 189 -1.87 -8.06 -9.53
CA PRO A 189 -2.95 -8.58 -10.37
C PRO A 189 -4.02 -9.38 -9.63
N ASP A 190 -3.64 -10.04 -8.54
CA ASP A 190 -4.48 -10.97 -7.80
C ASP A 190 -5.10 -10.36 -6.53
N LEU A 191 -5.11 -9.03 -6.40
CA LEU A 191 -5.78 -8.34 -5.30
C LEU A 191 -7.31 -8.46 -5.47
N PRO A 192 -8.03 -9.21 -4.59
CA PRO A 192 -9.47 -9.44 -4.76
C PRO A 192 -10.28 -8.16 -4.80
N ALA A 193 -9.97 -7.19 -3.91
CA ALA A 193 -10.67 -5.91 -3.85
C ALA A 193 -10.58 -5.12 -5.15
N THR A 194 -9.43 -5.14 -5.83
CA THR A 194 -9.25 -4.46 -7.11
C THR A 194 -10.11 -5.08 -8.20
N ASN A 195 -10.16 -6.42 -8.26
CA ASN A 195 -11.01 -7.11 -9.24
C ASN A 195 -12.50 -6.84 -8.97
N ALA A 196 -12.95 -6.83 -7.72
CA ALA A 196 -14.32 -6.48 -7.35
C ALA A 196 -14.68 -5.04 -7.74
N ASN A 197 -13.79 -4.09 -7.45
CA ASN A 197 -14.01 -2.68 -7.77
C ASN A 197 -13.98 -2.41 -9.28
N LEU A 198 -13.12 -3.07 -10.06
CA LEU A 198 -13.14 -2.98 -11.53
C LEU A 198 -14.41 -3.57 -12.11
N ALA A 199 -14.88 -4.71 -11.58
CA ALA A 199 -16.20 -5.25 -11.97
C ALA A 199 -17.30 -4.22 -11.74
N ARG A 200 -17.29 -3.52 -10.62
CA ARG A 200 -18.26 -2.46 -10.31
C ARG A 200 -18.16 -1.28 -11.27
N VAL A 201 -16.94 -0.79 -11.55
CA VAL A 201 -16.73 0.29 -12.53
C VAL A 201 -17.34 -0.07 -13.88
N TYR A 202 -17.04 -1.27 -14.39
CA TYR A 202 -17.53 -1.68 -15.69
C TYR A 202 -19.03 -1.99 -15.71
N PHE A 203 -19.59 -2.48 -14.60
CA PHE A 203 -21.03 -2.64 -14.45
C PHE A 203 -21.75 -1.27 -14.53
N GLU A 204 -21.27 -0.27 -13.81
CA GLU A 204 -21.82 1.09 -13.82
C GLU A 204 -21.69 1.77 -15.20
N LYS A 205 -20.60 1.46 -15.92
CA LYS A 205 -20.41 1.88 -17.33
C LYS A 205 -21.22 1.05 -18.32
N ARG A 206 -22.05 0.10 -17.85
CA ARG A 206 -22.85 -0.84 -18.65
C ARG A 206 -22.02 -1.74 -19.59
N ASP A 207 -20.74 -1.90 -19.31
CA ASP A 207 -19.86 -2.84 -19.98
C ASP A 207 -19.86 -4.18 -19.23
N TYR A 208 -20.93 -4.91 -19.37
CA TYR A 208 -21.15 -6.15 -18.63
C TYR A 208 -20.15 -7.26 -19.02
N VAL A 209 -19.60 -7.22 -20.22
CA VAL A 209 -18.57 -8.17 -20.66
C VAL A 209 -17.29 -7.97 -19.87
N ARG A 210 -16.79 -6.73 -19.75
CA ARG A 210 -15.61 -6.44 -18.93
C ARG A 210 -15.91 -6.63 -17.44
N ALA A 211 -17.11 -6.29 -16.97
CA ALA A 211 -17.51 -6.57 -15.60
C ALA A 211 -17.42 -8.07 -15.30
N ASN A 212 -17.93 -8.93 -16.17
CA ASN A 212 -17.84 -10.38 -16.02
C ASN A 212 -16.40 -10.91 -16.06
N PHE A 213 -15.55 -10.34 -16.89
CA PHE A 213 -14.13 -10.68 -16.90
C PHE A 213 -13.52 -10.52 -15.51
N PHE A 214 -13.79 -9.39 -14.81
CA PHE A 214 -13.26 -9.15 -13.47
C PHE A 214 -13.96 -9.97 -12.38
N ILE A 215 -15.25 -10.29 -12.52
CA ILE A 215 -15.94 -11.25 -11.65
C ILE A 215 -15.30 -12.64 -11.77
N THR A 216 -14.98 -13.08 -12.99
CA THR A 216 -14.31 -14.37 -13.22
C THR A 216 -12.91 -14.40 -12.60
N ARG A 217 -12.16 -13.30 -12.71
CA ARG A 217 -10.85 -13.19 -12.04
C ARG A 217 -11.00 -13.22 -10.52
N LEU A 218 -11.94 -12.45 -9.97
CA LEU A 218 -12.23 -12.43 -8.55
C LEU A 218 -12.52 -13.84 -8.01
N ASN A 219 -13.34 -14.62 -8.73
CA ASN A 219 -13.67 -16.00 -8.36
C ASN A 219 -12.46 -16.95 -8.31
N LYS A 220 -11.39 -16.63 -9.05
CA LYS A 220 -10.15 -17.44 -9.05
C LYS A 220 -9.23 -17.09 -7.87
N VAL A 221 -9.26 -15.85 -7.38
CA VAL A 221 -8.29 -15.35 -6.40
C VAL A 221 -8.87 -15.17 -4.99
N ALA A 222 -10.20 -15.13 -4.86
CA ALA A 222 -10.88 -14.96 -3.58
C ALA A 222 -11.55 -16.25 -3.11
N LYS A 223 -11.55 -16.47 -1.81
CA LYS A 223 -12.38 -17.50 -1.19
C LYS A 223 -13.82 -17.01 -1.11
N MET A 224 -14.79 -17.88 -1.47
CA MET A 224 -16.21 -17.51 -1.50
C MET A 224 -16.72 -16.96 -0.18
N GLU A 225 -16.32 -17.59 0.93
CA GLU A 225 -16.69 -17.16 2.28
C GLU A 225 -16.15 -15.79 2.70
N SER A 226 -15.15 -15.26 1.97
CA SER A 226 -14.59 -13.92 2.21
C SER A 226 -15.26 -12.82 1.40
N LEU A 227 -16.13 -13.18 0.44
CA LEU A 227 -16.84 -12.19 -0.37
C LEU A 227 -18.03 -11.62 0.41
N THR A 228 -18.17 -10.30 0.37
CA THR A 228 -19.29 -9.57 0.98
C THR A 228 -20.57 -9.74 0.17
N ALA A 229 -21.73 -9.52 0.80
CA ALA A 229 -23.04 -9.65 0.14
C ALA A 229 -23.16 -8.74 -1.11
N ASP A 230 -22.65 -7.52 -1.04
CA ASP A 230 -22.68 -6.55 -2.15
C ASP A 230 -21.82 -6.98 -3.36
N VAL A 231 -20.71 -7.68 -3.12
CA VAL A 231 -19.86 -8.23 -4.18
C VAL A 231 -20.54 -9.44 -4.84
N LEU A 232 -21.15 -10.35 -4.06
CA LEU A 232 -21.92 -11.46 -4.60
C LEU A 232 -23.15 -10.96 -5.37
N TRP A 233 -23.80 -9.93 -4.88
CA TRP A 233 -24.92 -9.28 -5.57
C TRP A 233 -24.50 -8.62 -6.88
N LEU A 234 -23.35 -7.96 -6.91
CA LEU A 234 -22.78 -7.44 -8.14
C LEU A 234 -22.55 -8.55 -9.17
N ALA A 235 -22.00 -9.69 -8.76
CA ALA A 235 -21.80 -10.83 -9.64
C ALA A 235 -23.12 -11.35 -10.22
N ILE A 236 -24.16 -11.48 -9.39
CA ILE A 236 -25.51 -11.86 -9.83
C ILE A 236 -26.04 -10.86 -10.85
N LYS A 237 -25.99 -9.55 -10.56
CA LYS A 237 -26.47 -8.49 -11.48
C LYS A 237 -25.73 -8.54 -12.82
N VAL A 238 -24.43 -8.79 -12.82
CA VAL A 238 -23.64 -8.93 -14.05
C VAL A 238 -24.13 -10.11 -14.89
N GLN A 239 -24.33 -11.29 -14.28
CA GLN A 239 -24.82 -12.47 -15.00
C GLN A 239 -26.26 -12.28 -15.50
N HIS A 240 -27.11 -11.64 -14.70
CA HIS A 240 -28.46 -11.28 -15.11
C HIS A 240 -28.48 -10.40 -16.37
N LYS A 241 -27.65 -9.34 -16.41
CA LYS A 241 -27.52 -8.46 -17.59
C LYS A 241 -26.91 -9.16 -18.82
N LEU A 242 -26.17 -10.24 -18.64
CA LEU A 242 -25.63 -11.07 -19.72
C LEU A 242 -26.58 -12.19 -20.15
N GLY A 243 -27.66 -12.46 -19.39
CA GLY A 243 -28.61 -13.54 -19.66
C GLY A 243 -28.08 -14.94 -19.30
N ASP A 244 -26.97 -15.03 -18.52
CA ASP A 244 -26.43 -16.29 -18.03
C ASP A 244 -27.13 -16.73 -16.74
N THR A 245 -28.29 -17.38 -16.91
CA THR A 245 -29.13 -17.85 -15.80
C THR A 245 -28.45 -18.95 -14.95
N GLY A 246 -27.53 -19.73 -15.55
CA GLY A 246 -26.79 -20.78 -14.85
C GLY A 246 -25.78 -20.15 -13.87
N ALA A 247 -24.96 -19.23 -14.35
CA ALA A 247 -24.01 -18.50 -13.49
C ALA A 247 -24.72 -17.61 -12.47
N GLU A 248 -25.82 -16.94 -12.84
CA GLU A 248 -26.67 -16.17 -11.92
C GLU A 248 -27.13 -17.03 -10.73
N SER A 249 -27.71 -18.20 -11.02
CA SER A 249 -28.19 -19.14 -9.97
C SER A 249 -27.04 -19.65 -9.10
N GLY A 250 -25.87 -19.89 -9.67
CA GLY A 250 -24.67 -20.26 -8.94
C GLY A 250 -24.27 -19.22 -7.91
N TRP A 251 -24.17 -17.94 -8.31
CA TRP A 251 -23.85 -16.82 -7.41
C TRP A 251 -24.95 -16.57 -6.37
N ALA A 252 -26.23 -16.68 -6.75
CA ALA A 252 -27.35 -16.55 -5.84
C ALA A 252 -27.33 -17.64 -4.73
N THR A 253 -26.89 -18.85 -5.08
CA THR A 253 -26.70 -19.93 -4.10
C THR A 253 -25.60 -19.57 -3.08
N GLN A 254 -24.51 -18.94 -3.51
CA GLN A 254 -23.46 -18.48 -2.60
C GLN A 254 -23.96 -17.33 -1.71
N LEU A 255 -24.69 -16.35 -2.28
CA LEU A 255 -25.28 -15.26 -1.51
C LEU A 255 -26.22 -15.78 -0.41
N ARG A 256 -27.12 -16.71 -0.77
CA ARG A 256 -28.03 -17.37 0.20
C ARG A 256 -27.26 -18.12 1.29
N ARG A 257 -26.18 -18.83 0.91
CA ARG A 257 -25.40 -19.65 1.84
C ARG A 257 -24.64 -18.82 2.87
N HIS A 258 -23.99 -17.75 2.42
CA HIS A 258 -23.07 -16.98 3.25
C HIS A 258 -23.71 -15.75 3.88
N HIS A 259 -24.77 -15.19 3.25
CA HIS A 259 -25.43 -13.95 3.67
C HIS A 259 -26.96 -14.05 3.59
N PRO A 260 -27.60 -15.07 4.22
CA PRO A 260 -29.03 -15.32 4.07
C PRO A 260 -29.93 -14.17 4.58
N GLY A 261 -29.43 -13.35 5.52
CA GLY A 261 -30.16 -12.20 6.09
C GLY A 261 -29.79 -10.86 5.49
N SER A 262 -29.03 -10.83 4.37
CA SER A 262 -28.59 -9.58 3.77
C SER A 262 -29.70 -8.90 2.97
N THR A 263 -29.57 -7.58 2.83
CA THR A 263 -30.47 -6.75 1.97
C THR A 263 -30.35 -7.15 0.51
N GLU A 264 -29.17 -7.59 0.09
CA GLU A 264 -28.88 -8.05 -1.26
C GLU A 264 -29.59 -9.36 -1.59
N TYR A 265 -29.64 -10.31 -0.63
CA TYR A 265 -30.39 -11.53 -0.83
C TYR A 265 -31.91 -11.27 -0.89
N ALA A 266 -32.42 -10.36 -0.07
CA ALA A 266 -33.80 -9.94 -0.13
C ALA A 266 -34.11 -9.21 -1.48
N ALA A 267 -33.17 -8.42 -2.01
CA ALA A 267 -33.30 -7.78 -3.34
C ALA A 267 -33.34 -8.84 -4.46
N TYR A 268 -32.47 -9.85 -4.40
CA TYR A 268 -32.52 -10.98 -5.34
C TYR A 268 -33.88 -11.70 -5.33
N GLN A 269 -34.40 -12.01 -4.15
CA GLN A 269 -35.71 -12.67 -4.02
C GLN A 269 -36.88 -11.88 -4.60
N ARG A 270 -36.80 -10.55 -4.58
CA ARG A 270 -37.79 -9.64 -5.19
C ARG A 270 -37.55 -9.38 -6.69
N GLY A 271 -36.44 -9.88 -7.26
CA GLY A 271 -36.09 -9.55 -8.63
C GLY A 271 -35.66 -8.10 -8.85
N ALA A 272 -35.12 -7.43 -7.81
CA ALA A 272 -34.80 -6.00 -7.81
C ALA A 272 -33.41 -5.71 -8.42
N PHE A 273 -33.16 -6.16 -9.65
CA PHE A 273 -31.85 -6.09 -10.32
C PHE A 273 -31.44 -4.66 -10.74
N ASP A 274 -32.37 -3.72 -10.78
CA ASP A 274 -32.12 -2.34 -11.21
C ASP A 274 -32.03 -1.34 -10.02
N GLU A 275 -32.12 -1.83 -8.79
CA GLU A 275 -31.94 -1.08 -7.54
C GLU A 275 -30.47 -0.93 -7.13
#